data_c3ec74f24b9ad96775da58b263779971
#
_entry.id   c3ec74f24b9ad96775da58b263779971
#
_cell.length_a   1.000
_cell.length_b   1.000
_cell.length_c   1.000
_cell.angle_alpha   90.00
_cell.angle_beta   90.00
_cell.angle_gamma   90.00
#
_symmetry.space_group_name_H-M   'P 1'
#
loop_
_entity.id
_entity.type
_entity.pdbx_description
1 polymer ?
#
loop_
_entity_poly.entity_id
_entity_poly.type
_entity_poly.pdbx_seq_one_letter_code
_entity_poly.pdbx_strand_id
1 'polypeptide(L)'
;NLDYLKLCLKSLKKNSYFKHEIIIHVNNGSDGTLNFIKANDYKHTVSDDNIGLCSSINKAAKLVSHQYILYSHDDMYFCPNWDKVLLDEVKSFNHDDFYLSGTMIEPNSGHIVCDFGIDIDAFKEDELLSKYKDINFYDHQGTHFAPHLVSKKMWDKVGGFSEEFNPGIGSDPDFN
;
A
#
# COMPACT_ATOMS: atom_id res chain seq x y z
N ASN A 1 11.60 6.89 3.05
CA ASN A 1 12.01 8.23 2.61
C ASN A 1 10.85 9.21 2.84
N LEU A 2 11.14 10.32 3.58
CA LEU A 2 10.11 11.27 4.03
C LEU A 2 9.36 11.95 2.87
N ASP A 3 10.01 12.27 1.78
CA ASP A 3 9.36 13.00 0.68
C ASP A 3 8.42 12.09 -0.13
N TYR A 4 8.80 10.83 -0.35
CA TYR A 4 7.90 9.83 -0.92
C TYR A 4 6.69 9.59 -0.02
N LEU A 5 6.89 9.41 1.28
CA LEU A 5 5.80 9.26 2.23
C LEU A 5 4.83 10.44 2.22
N LYS A 6 5.33 11.68 2.14
CA LYS A 6 4.48 12.88 2.02
C LYS A 6 3.64 12.86 0.76
N LEU A 7 4.23 12.48 -0.39
CA LEU A 7 3.51 12.38 -1.65
C LEU A 7 2.44 11.27 -1.60
N CYS A 8 2.80 10.10 -1.08
CA CYS A 8 1.88 8.98 -0.86
C CYS A 8 0.68 9.43 0.00
N LEU A 9 0.92 10.01 1.18
CA LEU A 9 -0.13 10.46 2.09
C LEU A 9 -0.98 11.59 1.51
N LYS A 10 -0.38 12.49 0.72
CA LYS A 10 -1.09 13.57 0.01
C LYS A 10 -2.04 12.98 -1.02
N SER A 11 -1.56 12.05 -1.86
CA SER A 11 -2.37 11.40 -2.89
C SER A 11 -3.49 10.58 -2.26
N LEU A 12 -3.20 9.80 -1.22
CA LEU A 12 -4.17 9.03 -0.48
C LEU A 12 -5.29 9.91 0.08
N LYS A 13 -4.95 11.00 0.77
CA LYS A 13 -5.95 11.94 1.33
C LYS A 13 -6.77 12.66 0.26
N LYS A 14 -6.14 13.05 -0.87
CA LYS A 14 -6.77 13.80 -1.97
C LYS A 14 -7.70 12.93 -2.80
N ASN A 15 -7.29 11.69 -3.05
CA ASN A 15 -7.84 10.83 -4.09
C ASN A 15 -8.74 9.68 -3.55
N SER A 16 -8.80 9.48 -2.24
CA SER A 16 -9.71 8.51 -1.62
C SER A 16 -11.15 9.02 -1.61
N TYR A 17 -12.08 8.13 -1.88
CA TYR A 17 -13.51 8.37 -1.74
C TYR A 17 -13.96 8.28 -0.27
N PHE A 18 -13.36 7.37 0.51
CA PHE A 18 -13.63 7.16 1.93
C PHE A 18 -12.55 7.77 2.81
N LYS A 19 -12.87 7.92 4.10
CA LYS A 19 -11.89 8.28 5.13
C LYS A 19 -11.26 7.01 5.68
N HIS A 20 -9.92 6.94 5.66
CA HIS A 20 -9.15 5.79 6.11
C HIS A 20 -8.46 6.03 7.46
N GLU A 21 -8.32 4.97 8.24
CA GLU A 21 -7.34 4.87 9.32
C GLU A 21 -5.97 4.61 8.69
N ILE A 22 -5.02 5.51 8.89
CA ILE A 22 -3.67 5.38 8.36
C ILE A 22 -2.74 5.00 9.50
N ILE A 23 -2.04 3.88 9.35
CA ILE A 23 -1.08 3.36 10.32
C ILE A 23 0.26 3.21 9.62
N ILE A 24 1.32 3.78 10.20
CA ILE A 24 2.64 3.81 9.58
C ILE A 24 3.64 3.12 10.50
N HIS A 25 4.42 2.16 9.96
CA HIS A 25 5.61 1.67 10.65
C HIS A 25 6.82 2.49 10.23
N VAL A 26 7.62 2.89 11.20
CA VAL A 26 8.85 3.65 10.98
C VAL A 26 10.06 2.82 11.37
N ASN A 27 10.84 2.42 10.38
CA ASN A 27 12.17 1.84 10.61
C ASN A 27 13.18 2.98 10.83
N ASN A 28 13.78 3.05 12.02
CA ASN A 28 14.77 4.04 12.43
C ASN A 28 14.26 5.50 12.49
N GLY A 29 13.71 6.05 11.42
CA GLY A 29 13.10 7.39 11.38
C GLY A 29 14.07 8.57 11.53
N SER A 30 15.40 8.36 11.33
CA SER A 30 16.44 9.37 11.44
C SER A 30 16.39 10.43 10.33
N ASP A 31 15.68 10.17 9.24
CA ASP A 31 15.44 11.06 8.11
C ASP A 31 14.35 12.14 8.38
N GLY A 32 13.85 12.23 9.61
CA GLY A 32 12.78 13.13 10.00
C GLY A 32 11.37 12.56 9.87
N THR A 33 11.22 11.36 9.33
CA THR A 33 9.92 10.69 9.16
C THR A 33 9.16 10.55 10.49
N LEU A 34 9.83 10.15 11.56
CA LEU A 34 9.18 10.00 12.87
C LEU A 34 8.65 11.33 13.42
N ASN A 35 9.41 12.41 13.26
CA ASN A 35 8.99 13.74 13.69
C ASN A 35 7.78 14.23 12.90
N PHE A 36 7.78 14.01 11.58
CA PHE A 36 6.67 14.35 10.72
C PHE A 36 5.39 13.58 11.10
N ILE A 37 5.49 12.28 11.35
CA ILE A 37 4.37 11.41 11.71
C ILE A 37 3.76 11.86 13.05
N LYS A 38 4.59 12.13 14.06
CA LYS A 38 4.15 12.62 15.37
C LYS A 38 3.50 14.00 15.29
N ALA A 39 4.08 14.91 14.51
CA ALA A 39 3.54 16.28 14.33
C ALA A 39 2.19 16.30 13.61
N ASN A 40 1.86 15.26 12.83
CA ASN A 40 0.60 15.12 12.11
C ASN A 40 -0.38 14.11 12.75
N ASP A 41 -0.09 13.64 13.96
CA ASP A 41 -0.91 12.71 14.75
C ASP A 41 -1.30 11.41 14.02
N TYR A 42 -0.37 10.87 13.21
CA TYR A 42 -0.59 9.58 12.58
C TYR A 42 -0.38 8.44 13.58
N LYS A 43 -1.29 7.46 13.56
CA LYS A 43 -1.13 6.19 14.27
C LYS A 43 0.11 5.47 13.73
N HIS A 44 1.01 5.04 14.62
CA HIS A 44 2.27 4.49 14.16
C HIS A 44 2.89 3.47 15.12
N THR A 45 3.79 2.66 14.58
CA THR A 45 4.75 1.85 15.32
C THR A 45 6.18 2.23 14.91
N VAL A 46 7.15 1.96 15.76
CA VAL A 46 8.58 2.32 15.53
C VAL A 46 9.48 1.14 15.85
N SER A 47 10.58 1.05 15.15
CA SER A 47 11.73 0.22 15.52
C SER A 47 13.02 1.05 15.41
N ASP A 48 13.99 0.75 16.27
CA ASP A 48 15.29 1.47 16.29
C ASP A 48 16.13 1.12 15.06
N ASP A 49 15.96 -0.10 14.54
CA ASP A 49 16.63 -0.60 13.35
C ASP A 49 15.62 -0.95 12.25
N ASN A 50 16.14 -1.18 11.03
CA ASN A 50 15.35 -1.75 9.95
C ASN A 50 15.08 -3.24 10.23
N ILE A 51 13.83 -3.57 10.57
CA ILE A 51 13.39 -4.93 10.90
C ILE A 51 12.82 -5.69 9.69
N GLY A 52 12.92 -5.13 8.50
CA GLY A 52 12.37 -5.71 7.28
C GLY A 52 10.87 -5.42 7.10
N LEU A 53 10.38 -5.71 5.90
CA LEU A 53 9.02 -5.39 5.48
C LEU A 53 7.99 -6.22 6.26
N CYS A 54 8.16 -7.54 6.31
CA CYS A 54 7.19 -8.44 6.95
C CYS A 54 6.97 -8.09 8.42
N SER A 55 8.04 -7.95 9.19
CA SER A 55 7.97 -7.58 10.61
C SER A 55 7.36 -6.18 10.81
N SER A 56 7.68 -5.24 9.92
CA SER A 56 7.16 -3.86 9.95
C SER A 56 5.64 -3.83 9.77
N ILE A 57 5.15 -4.50 8.73
CA ILE A 57 3.72 -4.58 8.42
C ILE A 57 2.97 -5.35 9.52
N ASN A 58 3.51 -6.47 9.99
CA ASN A 58 2.91 -7.23 11.09
C ASN A 58 2.78 -6.39 12.37
N LYS A 59 3.77 -5.54 12.69
CA LYS A 59 3.67 -4.61 13.83
C LYS A 59 2.58 -3.56 13.62
N ALA A 60 2.52 -2.95 12.44
CA ALA A 60 1.50 -1.96 12.12
C ALA A 60 0.09 -2.55 12.12
N ALA A 61 -0.09 -3.75 11.57
CA ALA A 61 -1.37 -4.44 11.49
C ALA A 61 -2.02 -4.73 12.85
N LYS A 62 -1.22 -4.86 13.93
CA LYS A 62 -1.74 -5.02 15.31
C LYS A 62 -2.53 -3.80 15.79
N LEU A 63 -2.36 -2.65 15.18
CA LEU A 63 -3.07 -1.41 15.53
C LEU A 63 -4.35 -1.20 14.73
N VAL A 64 -4.64 -2.04 13.73
CA VAL A 64 -5.82 -1.90 12.86
C VAL A 64 -7.10 -2.11 13.65
N SER A 65 -8.05 -1.17 13.51
CA SER A 65 -9.36 -1.21 14.18
C SER A 65 -10.53 -1.47 13.22
N HIS A 66 -10.26 -1.59 11.92
CA HIS A 66 -11.27 -1.74 10.87
C HIS A 66 -11.33 -3.14 10.28
N GLN A 67 -12.38 -3.40 9.50
CA GLN A 67 -12.66 -4.71 8.89
C GLN A 67 -11.68 -5.11 7.80
N TYR A 68 -11.11 -4.14 7.09
CA TYR A 68 -10.18 -4.37 5.97
C TYR A 68 -8.82 -3.76 6.25
N ILE A 69 -7.79 -4.40 5.73
CA ILE A 69 -6.41 -3.93 5.74
C ILE A 69 -5.98 -3.73 4.29
N LEU A 70 -5.53 -2.53 3.94
CA LEU A 70 -4.76 -2.30 2.73
C LEU A 70 -3.29 -2.15 3.11
N TYR A 71 -2.48 -3.10 2.70
CA TYR A 71 -1.03 -2.98 2.76
C TYR A 71 -0.51 -2.20 1.57
N SER A 72 0.36 -1.23 1.80
CA SER A 72 0.98 -0.40 0.77
C SER A 72 2.37 0.04 1.17
N HIS A 73 3.21 0.36 0.18
CA HIS A 73 4.49 1.02 0.39
C HIS A 73 4.33 2.53 0.51
N ASP A 74 5.35 3.20 1.05
CA ASP A 74 5.39 4.65 1.26
C ASP A 74 5.74 5.45 -0.01
N ASP A 75 6.12 4.79 -1.09
CA ASP A 75 6.49 5.35 -2.39
C ASP A 75 5.38 5.23 -3.46
N MET A 76 4.16 4.88 -3.06
CA MET A 76 3.02 4.75 -3.97
C MET A 76 2.22 6.04 -4.12
N TYR A 77 1.76 6.30 -5.34
CA TYR A 77 0.77 7.34 -5.64
C TYR A 77 -0.60 6.72 -5.89
N PHE A 78 -1.59 7.10 -5.10
CA PHE A 78 -2.97 6.62 -5.24
C PHE A 78 -3.76 7.46 -6.23
N CYS A 79 -4.28 6.84 -7.30
CA CYS A 79 -5.15 7.50 -8.28
C CYS A 79 -6.57 7.76 -7.72
N PRO A 80 -7.36 8.71 -8.28
CA PRO A 80 -8.69 9.04 -7.78
C PRO A 80 -9.65 7.86 -7.73
N ASN A 81 -10.39 7.72 -6.61
CA ASN A 81 -11.39 6.68 -6.34
C ASN A 81 -10.83 5.23 -6.28
N TRP A 82 -9.54 5.06 -6.08
CA TRP A 82 -8.89 3.76 -5.97
C TRP A 82 -9.59 2.84 -4.93
N ASP A 83 -9.94 3.41 -3.79
CA ASP A 83 -10.58 2.72 -2.66
C ASP A 83 -12.04 2.32 -2.94
N LYS A 84 -12.75 3.15 -3.71
CA LYS A 84 -14.10 2.85 -4.14
C LYS A 84 -14.13 1.65 -5.10
N VAL A 85 -13.20 1.62 -6.05
CA VAL A 85 -13.08 0.52 -7.02
C VAL A 85 -12.78 -0.80 -6.30
N LEU A 86 -11.80 -0.82 -5.41
CA LEU A 86 -11.46 -2.01 -4.61
C LEU A 86 -12.63 -2.46 -3.73
N LEU A 87 -13.35 -1.54 -3.07
CA LEU A 87 -14.48 -1.90 -2.22
C LEU A 87 -15.68 -2.41 -3.03
N ASP A 88 -15.93 -1.86 -4.22
CA ASP A 88 -17.01 -2.32 -5.08
C ASP A 88 -16.70 -3.75 -5.58
N GLU A 89 -15.44 -4.08 -5.86
CA GLU A 89 -15.00 -5.43 -6.18
C GLU A 89 -15.22 -6.38 -5.00
N VAL A 90 -14.76 -6.02 -3.80
CA VAL A 90 -14.95 -6.81 -2.58
C VAL A 90 -16.44 -7.11 -2.32
N LYS A 91 -17.34 -6.15 -2.58
CA LYS A 91 -18.78 -6.35 -2.42
C LYS A 91 -19.38 -7.36 -3.40
N SER A 92 -18.70 -7.62 -4.53
CA SER A 92 -19.12 -8.65 -5.49
C SER A 92 -18.82 -10.07 -4.99
N PHE A 93 -17.90 -10.22 -4.02
CA PHE A 93 -17.56 -11.50 -3.42
C PHE A 93 -18.63 -11.92 -2.40
N ASN A 94 -18.93 -13.21 -2.38
CA ASN A 94 -19.85 -13.80 -1.41
C ASN A 94 -19.14 -14.35 -0.16
N HIS A 95 -17.87 -13.97 0.06
CA HIS A 95 -17.00 -14.44 1.13
C HIS A 95 -15.92 -13.40 1.49
N ASP A 96 -15.29 -13.56 2.67
CA ASP A 96 -14.21 -12.70 3.17
C ASP A 96 -12.81 -13.26 2.84
N ASP A 97 -12.74 -14.42 2.19
CA ASP A 97 -11.49 -15.12 1.88
C ASP A 97 -10.96 -14.61 0.52
N PHE A 98 -10.35 -13.42 0.53
CA PHE A 98 -9.76 -12.79 -0.66
C PHE A 98 -8.46 -12.08 -0.31
N TYR A 99 -7.59 -11.97 -1.29
CA TYR A 99 -6.41 -11.15 -1.33
C TYR A 99 -6.41 -10.40 -2.67
N LEU A 100 -6.77 -9.13 -2.64
CA LEU A 100 -7.04 -8.34 -3.85
C LEU A 100 -5.96 -7.31 -4.03
N SER A 101 -5.30 -7.30 -5.19
CA SER A 101 -4.29 -6.31 -5.54
C SER A 101 -4.89 -5.13 -6.31
N GLY A 102 -4.40 -3.94 -6.03
CA GLY A 102 -4.56 -2.81 -6.94
C GLY A 102 -3.68 -2.98 -8.18
N THR A 103 -4.02 -2.27 -9.26
CA THR A 103 -3.21 -2.26 -10.47
C THR A 103 -2.02 -1.32 -10.30
N MET A 104 -0.80 -1.85 -10.29
CA MET A 104 0.42 -1.08 -10.20
C MET A 104 0.91 -0.67 -11.60
N ILE A 105 1.14 0.64 -11.78
CA ILE A 105 1.69 1.24 -13.00
C ILE A 105 3.06 1.80 -12.65
N GLU A 106 4.09 1.34 -13.33
CA GLU A 106 5.46 1.86 -13.16
C GLU A 106 6.31 1.74 -14.43
N PRO A 107 7.46 2.46 -14.52
CA PRO A 107 8.22 2.52 -15.77
C PRO A 107 8.93 1.21 -16.16
N ASN A 108 9.29 0.36 -15.20
CA ASN A 108 10.17 -0.79 -15.45
C ASN A 108 9.53 -2.15 -15.15
N SER A 109 8.52 -2.18 -14.30
CA SER A 109 7.87 -3.41 -13.83
C SER A 109 6.39 -3.15 -13.49
N GLY A 110 5.79 -3.93 -12.59
CA GLY A 110 4.39 -3.76 -12.22
C GLY A 110 3.42 -4.48 -13.15
N HIS A 111 2.14 -4.25 -12.94
CA HIS A 111 1.10 -4.83 -13.79
C HIS A 111 1.04 -4.15 -15.16
N ILE A 112 1.33 -2.86 -15.20
CA ILE A 112 1.35 -2.04 -16.40
C ILE A 112 2.68 -1.29 -16.45
N VAL A 113 3.44 -1.51 -17.52
CA VAL A 113 4.67 -0.77 -17.79
C VAL A 113 4.34 0.51 -18.55
N CYS A 114 4.43 1.65 -17.84
CA CYS A 114 4.21 2.97 -18.41
C CYS A 114 5.01 4.02 -17.62
N ASP A 115 5.71 4.90 -18.34
CA ASP A 115 6.63 5.88 -17.76
C ASP A 115 5.91 7.19 -17.42
N PHE A 116 5.58 7.36 -16.14
CA PHE A 116 5.16 8.62 -15.54
C PHE A 116 6.22 9.23 -14.61
N GLY A 117 7.47 8.85 -14.78
CA GLY A 117 8.62 9.26 -13.99
C GLY A 117 9.20 8.11 -13.15
N ILE A 118 10.54 8.10 -13.03
CA ILE A 118 11.28 7.06 -12.31
C ILE A 118 11.55 7.40 -10.84
N ASP A 119 11.30 8.64 -10.46
CA ASP A 119 11.50 9.16 -9.10
C ASP A 119 10.56 10.35 -8.84
N ILE A 120 10.61 10.88 -7.60
CA ILE A 120 9.72 11.96 -7.17
C ILE A 120 9.93 13.26 -7.95
N ASP A 121 11.15 13.56 -8.39
CA ASP A 121 11.49 14.79 -9.10
C ASP A 121 11.04 14.75 -10.56
N ALA A 122 11.04 13.55 -11.16
CA ALA A 122 10.60 13.29 -12.52
C ALA A 122 9.10 12.93 -12.61
N PHE A 123 8.38 12.82 -11.50
CA PHE A 123 7.00 12.34 -11.47
C PHE A 123 6.02 13.30 -12.18
N LYS A 124 5.30 12.76 -13.16
CA LYS A 124 4.37 13.47 -14.05
C LYS A 124 2.92 13.28 -13.59
N GLU A 125 2.56 13.88 -12.41
CA GLU A 125 1.23 13.71 -11.80
C GLU A 125 0.09 14.04 -12.78
N ASP A 126 0.15 15.16 -13.47
CA ASP A 126 -0.91 15.59 -14.39
C ASP A 126 -1.06 14.66 -15.59
N GLU A 127 0.07 14.16 -16.11
CA GLU A 127 0.05 13.20 -17.22
C GLU A 127 -0.56 11.87 -16.78
N LEU A 128 -0.16 11.33 -15.62
CA LEU A 128 -0.76 10.14 -15.05
C LEU A 128 -2.27 10.32 -14.88
N LEU A 129 -2.71 11.40 -14.23
CA LEU A 129 -4.12 11.65 -13.95
C LEU A 129 -4.98 11.84 -15.22
N SER A 130 -4.36 12.29 -16.32
CA SER A 130 -5.05 12.41 -17.61
C SER A 130 -5.20 11.10 -18.36
N LYS A 131 -4.33 10.12 -18.11
CA LYS A 131 -4.21 8.90 -18.94
C LYS A 131 -4.59 7.59 -18.23
N TYR A 132 -4.48 7.51 -16.90
CA TYR A 132 -4.58 6.22 -16.18
C TYR A 132 -5.90 5.47 -16.44
N LYS A 133 -7.00 6.17 -16.72
CA LYS A 133 -8.31 5.55 -17.01
C LYS A 133 -8.40 4.91 -18.39
N ASP A 134 -7.57 5.35 -19.32
CA ASP A 134 -7.56 4.87 -20.70
C ASP A 134 -6.58 3.70 -20.90
N ILE A 135 -5.84 3.34 -19.85
CA ILE A 135 -4.91 2.22 -19.88
C ILE A 135 -5.71 0.92 -19.75
N ASN A 136 -5.64 0.09 -20.79
CA ASN A 136 -6.27 -1.23 -20.77
C ASN A 136 -5.53 -2.16 -19.81
N PHE A 137 -6.28 -2.79 -18.92
CA PHE A 137 -5.81 -3.80 -18.00
C PHE A 137 -6.79 -4.96 -17.95
N TYR A 138 -6.27 -6.17 -17.77
CA TYR A 138 -7.06 -7.40 -17.63
C TYR A 138 -6.82 -7.98 -16.24
N ASP A 139 -7.90 -8.34 -15.56
CA ASP A 139 -7.79 -9.05 -14.29
C ASP A 139 -7.13 -10.41 -14.47
N HIS A 140 -6.24 -10.75 -13.57
CA HIS A 140 -5.59 -12.04 -13.53
C HIS A 140 -5.29 -12.46 -12.09
N GLN A 141 -5.06 -13.74 -11.87
CA GLN A 141 -4.69 -14.28 -10.58
C GLN A 141 -3.17 -14.34 -10.41
N GLY A 142 -2.72 -14.38 -9.15
CA GLY A 142 -1.32 -14.60 -8.81
C GLY A 142 -0.46 -13.35 -8.86
N THR A 143 -1.03 -12.19 -8.64
CA THR A 143 -0.26 -10.95 -8.51
C THR A 143 0.56 -10.94 -7.21
N HIS A 144 1.72 -10.29 -7.26
CA HIS A 144 2.60 -10.09 -6.12
C HIS A 144 3.10 -8.65 -6.00
N PHE A 145 2.35 -7.69 -6.57
CA PHE A 145 2.63 -6.26 -6.44
C PHE A 145 1.63 -5.60 -5.48
N ALA A 146 2.16 -4.88 -4.48
CA ALA A 146 1.32 -4.01 -3.65
C ALA A 146 0.65 -2.90 -4.52
N PRO A 147 -0.45 -2.28 -4.08
CA PRO A 147 -1.10 -2.44 -2.77
C PRO A 147 -2.01 -3.68 -2.74
N HIS A 148 -2.14 -4.29 -1.56
CA HIS A 148 -2.99 -5.46 -1.36
C HIS A 148 -4.07 -5.19 -0.31
N LEU A 149 -5.30 -5.56 -0.64
CA LEU A 149 -6.47 -5.48 0.23
C LEU A 149 -6.86 -6.88 0.70
N VAL A 150 -7.03 -7.03 2.01
CA VAL A 150 -7.43 -8.28 2.65
C VAL A 150 -8.42 -7.98 3.79
N SER A 151 -9.31 -8.93 4.12
CA SER A 151 -10.10 -8.80 5.33
C SER A 151 -9.22 -8.96 6.57
N LYS A 152 -9.49 -8.20 7.65
CA LYS A 152 -8.81 -8.35 8.93
C LYS A 152 -8.93 -9.78 9.48
N LYS A 153 -10.09 -10.40 9.28
CA LYS A 153 -10.34 -11.80 9.65
C LYS A 153 -9.40 -12.77 8.94
N MET A 154 -9.17 -12.57 7.63
CA MET A 154 -8.24 -13.42 6.88
C MET A 154 -6.80 -13.15 7.28
N TRP A 155 -6.42 -11.87 7.45
CA TRP A 155 -5.10 -11.48 7.98
C TRP A 155 -4.78 -12.19 9.30
N ASP A 156 -5.73 -12.17 10.24
CA ASP A 156 -5.55 -12.80 11.56
C ASP A 156 -5.52 -14.34 11.47
N LYS A 157 -6.29 -14.92 10.55
CA LYS A 157 -6.30 -16.38 10.31
C LYS A 157 -4.98 -16.89 9.74
N VAL A 158 -4.39 -16.15 8.80
CA VAL A 158 -3.08 -16.47 8.18
C VAL A 158 -1.95 -16.15 9.16
N GLY A 159 -2.11 -15.13 10.00
CA GLY A 159 -1.09 -14.70 10.97
C GLY A 159 -0.21 -13.56 10.48
N GLY A 160 -0.59 -12.89 9.40
CA GLY A 160 0.18 -11.84 8.73
C GLY A 160 1.24 -12.40 7.79
N PHE A 161 2.20 -11.57 7.40
CA PHE A 161 3.32 -12.02 6.59
C PHE A 161 4.28 -12.93 7.38
N SER A 162 4.79 -13.99 6.74
CA SER A 162 5.85 -14.81 7.32
C SER A 162 7.16 -14.00 7.43
N GLU A 163 7.68 -13.85 8.64
CA GLU A 163 8.90 -13.07 8.90
C GLU A 163 10.17 -13.78 8.40
N GLU A 164 10.07 -15.03 7.95
CA GLU A 164 11.14 -15.74 7.26
C GLU A 164 11.51 -15.10 5.92
N PHE A 165 10.57 -14.35 5.31
CA PHE A 165 10.81 -13.61 4.08
C PHE A 165 11.39 -12.20 4.28
N ASN A 166 11.78 -11.82 5.49
CA ASN A 166 12.49 -10.55 5.67
C ASN A 166 13.82 -10.54 4.86
N PRO A 167 14.17 -9.43 4.19
CA PRO A 167 13.58 -8.09 4.26
C PRO A 167 12.30 -7.87 3.44
N GLY A 168 11.73 -8.88 2.72
CA GLY A 168 10.44 -8.76 2.05
C GLY A 168 10.30 -9.50 0.72
N ILE A 169 11.39 -9.99 0.14
CA ILE A 169 11.34 -10.69 -1.17
C ILE A 169 10.60 -12.03 -1.03
N GLY A 170 9.51 -12.19 -1.78
CA GLY A 170 8.69 -13.39 -1.77
C GLY A 170 7.55 -13.41 -0.77
N SER A 171 7.40 -12.37 0.07
CA SER A 171 6.33 -12.28 1.07
C SER A 171 4.92 -12.20 0.47
N ASP A 172 4.77 -11.47 -0.63
CA ASP A 172 3.47 -11.31 -1.29
C ASP A 172 2.98 -12.63 -1.91
N PRO A 173 3.80 -13.39 -2.68
CA PRO A 173 3.41 -14.71 -3.15
C PRO A 173 3.17 -15.75 -2.03
N ASP A 174 3.88 -15.65 -0.92
CA ASP A 174 3.68 -16.55 0.22
C ASP A 174 2.34 -16.31 0.92
N PHE A 175 1.91 -15.06 0.97
CA PHE A 175 0.64 -14.68 1.59
C PHE A 175 -0.58 -15.01 0.71
N ASN A 176 -0.42 -15.00 -0.61
CA ASN A 176 -1.50 -15.21 -1.60
C ASN A 176 -1.86 -16.73 -1.82
#